data_a9a81654b9a1e4b8bbb18bfe4f841774
#
_entry.id   a9a81654b9a1e4b8bbb18bfe4f841774
#
_cell.length_a   1.000
_cell.length_b   1.000
_cell.length_c   1.000
_cell.angle_alpha   90.00
_cell.angle_beta   90.00
_cell.angle_gamma   90.00
#
_symmetry.space_group_name_H-M   'P 1'
#
loop_
_entity.id
_entity.type
_entity.pdbx_description
1 polymer ?
#
loop_
_entity_poly.entity_id
_entity_poly.type
_entity_poly.pdbx_seq_one_letter_code
_entity_poly.pdbx_strand_id
1 'polypeptide(L)'
;MVKQGGRKRYFAVIDEHTGNIAFQGPKLNEKGQPIGFDESPDVLPAMDWHGEVNLADGKRVHARTVFVAFKEANAKYTPEFVAKQTGIPAKRIIETARDFFNLGGVCDDGWYSSRNGNDVEAYELMSLINLFTGQMDRKGGFIVTQGAGVGGPGVKKAGTKCTGPTGVTWEVKPGKPMDKLFYPEGIGTLWPALEAAKTGKPYPVRAAFFTGTTMFHREANSARLAKALMGLELVVVQDIFPHEICDYADYVLPCTYFLEWHEYAGVKWALNGNVQKNDAGIAPPQGCEAREEVWQFAEILRRAYPDRAKERLGLEQELKTREAFKAWYDGMMDAAWAKFIAAKNKAKPGDGDRIAAEVEAQGWSQTAVKKWGVYPYVKPFGTPTGKAELISFYFTQKYEDKGASGLPRWVESPGFTPPKPRSNEFVLISGKDSSSCSGVAMWTWPTKFLGDRSIWMNPADAERIGIKNGQEVELEGLDTGVKGRTTVKITNRVMPGVLFSHGFSGGVRTKQNLGAYEWVREGINSHWFCTGYREPVVGSLSNNCSVRVRV
;
A
#
# COMPACT_ATOMS: atom_id res chain seq x y z
N MET A 1 -1.81 7.40 29.49
CA MET A 1 -2.49 8.64 29.11
C MET A 1 -3.35 9.11 30.26
N VAL A 2 -3.18 10.32 30.76
CA VAL A 2 -3.96 10.84 31.87
C VAL A 2 -4.98 11.84 31.32
N LYS A 3 -6.27 11.66 31.66
CA LYS A 3 -7.31 12.63 31.37
C LYS A 3 -7.27 13.72 32.45
N GLN A 4 -6.80 14.90 32.13
CA GLN A 4 -6.95 16.06 32.97
C GLN A 4 -7.89 17.05 32.26
N GLY A 5 -9.05 17.37 32.85
CA GLY A 5 -9.94 18.43 32.39
C GLY A 5 -10.47 18.29 30.96
N GLY A 6 -11.28 17.28 30.69
CA GLY A 6 -12.26 17.25 29.59
C GLY A 6 -11.79 17.04 28.16
N ARG A 7 -10.63 17.49 27.67
CA ARG A 7 -10.24 17.38 26.26
C ARG A 7 -8.73 17.36 25.97
N LYS A 8 -7.87 17.53 26.96
CA LYS A 8 -6.41 17.57 26.75
C LYS A 8 -5.83 16.19 27.01
N ARG A 9 -5.03 15.68 26.07
CA ARG A 9 -4.26 14.44 26.23
C ARG A 9 -2.89 14.82 26.76
N TYR A 10 -2.61 14.48 28.01
CA TYR A 10 -1.30 14.62 28.60
C TYR A 10 -0.67 13.24 28.76
N PHE A 11 0.65 13.21 28.59
CA PHE A 11 1.49 12.05 28.86
C PHE A 11 2.26 12.32 30.15
N ALA A 12 2.29 11.33 31.02
CA ALA A 12 3.14 11.39 32.19
C ALA A 12 4.60 11.25 31.76
N VAL A 13 5.44 12.12 32.24
CA VAL A 13 6.89 12.08 32.07
C VAL A 13 7.55 12.17 33.45
N ILE A 14 8.77 11.73 33.58
CA ILE A 14 9.59 12.02 34.75
C ILE A 14 10.43 13.24 34.41
N ASP A 15 10.34 14.24 35.23
CA ASP A 15 11.22 15.41 35.13
C ASP A 15 12.62 15.04 35.62
N GLU A 16 13.61 15.16 34.75
CA GLU A 16 15.00 14.78 35.07
C GLU A 16 15.62 15.60 36.19
N HIS A 17 15.18 16.86 36.37
CA HIS A 17 15.68 17.75 37.42
C HIS A 17 15.13 17.40 38.80
N THR A 18 13.88 17.00 38.87
CA THR A 18 13.20 16.82 40.17
C THR A 18 12.94 15.35 40.50
N GLY A 19 13.04 14.46 39.54
CA GLY A 19 12.65 13.04 39.65
C GLY A 19 11.15 12.82 39.84
N ASN A 20 10.34 13.85 39.74
CA ASN A 20 8.90 13.80 39.94
C ASN A 20 8.13 13.57 38.64
N ILE A 21 6.89 13.09 38.76
CA ILE A 21 5.97 13.01 37.62
C ILE A 21 5.55 14.42 37.21
N ALA A 22 5.73 14.72 35.94
CA ALA A 22 5.17 15.89 35.27
C ALA A 22 4.31 15.45 34.07
N PHE A 23 3.61 16.38 33.44
CA PHE A 23 2.71 16.08 32.34
C PHE A 23 3.02 16.97 31.14
N GLN A 24 3.17 16.34 29.99
CA GLN A 24 3.37 17.01 28.71
C GLN A 24 2.39 16.50 27.66
N GLY A 25 1.99 17.33 26.72
CA GLY A 25 1.13 16.96 25.61
C GLY A 25 1.20 17.96 24.47
N PRO A 26 0.77 17.57 23.27
CA PRO A 26 0.73 18.45 22.12
C PRO A 26 -0.41 19.46 22.22
N LYS A 27 -0.21 20.66 21.71
CA LYS A 27 -1.30 21.61 21.46
C LYS A 27 -2.20 21.05 20.37
N LEU A 28 -3.50 20.93 20.67
CA LEU A 28 -4.48 20.32 19.80
C LEU A 28 -5.41 21.36 19.16
N ASN A 29 -5.86 21.10 17.91
CA ASN A 29 -6.97 21.83 17.31
C ASN A 29 -8.33 21.33 17.82
N GLU A 30 -9.42 21.93 17.35
CA GLU A 30 -10.80 21.54 17.71
C GLU A 30 -11.14 20.07 17.36
N LYS A 31 -10.45 19.49 16.39
CA LYS A 31 -10.60 18.08 15.98
C LYS A 31 -9.70 17.11 16.76
N GLY A 32 -8.94 17.62 17.74
CA GLY A 32 -8.02 16.82 18.55
C GLY A 32 -6.73 16.42 17.84
N GLN A 33 -6.35 17.11 16.77
CA GLN A 33 -5.10 16.86 16.04
C GLN A 33 -3.99 17.76 16.56
N PRO A 34 -2.75 17.27 16.69
CA PRO A 34 -1.60 18.06 17.10
C PRO A 34 -1.31 19.20 16.11
N ILE A 35 -1.22 20.42 16.62
CA ILE A 35 -0.92 21.62 15.85
C ILE A 35 0.31 22.38 16.39
N GLY A 36 0.85 21.96 17.51
CA GLY A 36 2.03 22.55 18.11
C GLY A 36 2.50 21.74 19.32
N PHE A 37 3.70 22.04 19.78
CA PHE A 37 4.25 21.46 21.00
C PHE A 37 3.73 22.26 22.21
N ASP A 38 3.17 21.54 23.18
CA ASP A 38 2.79 22.11 24.47
C ASP A 38 3.77 21.57 25.50
N GLU A 39 4.97 22.15 25.50
CA GLU A 39 6.03 21.79 26.43
C GLU A 39 6.02 22.76 27.59
N SER A 40 5.99 22.25 28.80
CA SER A 40 6.29 23.04 29.98
C SER A 40 7.80 23.35 29.91
N PRO A 41 8.22 24.63 29.78
CA PRO A 41 9.63 24.97 29.55
C PRO A 41 10.55 24.54 30.71
N ASP A 42 9.97 24.30 31.88
CA ASP A 42 10.70 23.94 33.10
C ASP A 42 10.77 22.41 33.33
N VAL A 43 10.18 21.61 32.47
CA VAL A 43 10.18 20.16 32.59
C VAL A 43 11.12 19.56 31.55
N LEU A 44 12.15 18.84 31.99
CA LEU A 44 13.04 18.05 31.15
C LEU A 44 12.67 16.57 31.27
N PRO A 45 12.01 15.97 30.24
CA PRO A 45 11.62 14.56 30.31
C PRO A 45 12.83 13.64 30.34
N ALA A 46 12.96 12.83 31.40
CA ALA A 46 13.96 11.77 31.49
C ALA A 46 13.73 10.73 30.41
N MET A 47 14.78 10.36 29.68
CA MET A 47 14.70 9.35 28.63
C MET A 47 14.91 7.94 29.19
N ASP A 48 15.97 7.71 29.94
CA ASP A 48 16.40 6.40 30.46
C ASP A 48 16.19 6.35 31.98
N TRP A 49 14.94 6.13 32.41
CA TRP A 49 14.58 6.11 33.81
C TRP A 49 13.64 4.93 34.13
N HIS A 50 13.86 4.32 35.29
CA HIS A 50 12.94 3.40 35.94
C HIS A 50 12.99 3.60 37.46
N GLY A 51 11.89 3.35 38.14
CA GLY A 51 11.80 3.55 39.58
C GLY A 51 10.38 3.48 40.08
N GLU A 52 10.19 3.86 41.33
CA GLU A 52 8.88 3.88 41.96
C GLU A 52 8.27 5.26 41.89
N VAL A 53 6.98 5.31 41.59
CA VAL A 53 6.19 6.54 41.55
C VAL A 53 4.93 6.41 42.41
N ASN A 54 4.50 7.50 43.02
CA ASN A 54 3.24 7.57 43.74
C ASN A 54 2.13 8.00 42.79
N LEU A 55 1.08 7.22 42.71
CA LEU A 55 -0.13 7.57 41.97
C LEU A 55 -1.02 8.53 42.77
N ALA A 56 -1.96 9.18 42.09
CA ALA A 56 -2.90 10.12 42.73
C ALA A 56 -3.81 9.46 43.78
N ASP A 57 -4.02 8.15 43.71
CA ASP A 57 -4.78 7.36 44.69
C ASP A 57 -3.92 6.89 45.87
N GLY A 58 -2.68 7.35 45.98
CA GLY A 58 -1.72 7.00 47.03
C GLY A 58 -1.00 5.66 46.84
N LYS A 59 -1.28 4.92 45.78
CA LYS A 59 -0.58 3.68 45.48
C LYS A 59 0.82 3.97 44.94
N ARG A 60 1.78 3.18 45.42
CA ARG A 60 3.15 3.18 44.91
C ARG A 60 3.31 2.07 43.88
N VAL A 61 3.76 2.44 42.68
CA VAL A 61 3.95 1.51 41.56
C VAL A 61 5.33 1.66 40.97
N HIS A 62 5.89 0.54 40.51
CA HIS A 62 7.11 0.57 39.73
C HIS A 62 6.78 1.05 38.30
N ALA A 63 7.51 2.05 37.82
CA ALA A 63 7.32 2.63 36.50
C ALA A 63 8.64 2.70 35.74
N ARG A 64 8.55 2.75 34.42
CA ARG A 64 9.68 2.94 33.52
C ARG A 64 9.29 3.79 32.35
N THR A 65 10.26 4.51 31.77
CA THR A 65 10.03 5.29 30.56
C THR A 65 9.78 4.38 29.36
N VAL A 66 9.14 4.92 28.34
CA VAL A 66 8.90 4.24 27.06
C VAL A 66 10.22 3.77 26.43
N PHE A 67 11.30 4.56 26.56
CA PHE A 67 12.62 4.18 26.06
C PHE A 67 13.19 2.94 26.76
N VAL A 68 13.08 2.85 28.08
CA VAL A 68 13.48 1.65 28.82
C VAL A 68 12.67 0.44 28.40
N ALA A 69 11.35 0.58 28.31
CA ALA A 69 10.48 -0.50 27.85
C ALA A 69 10.83 -0.98 26.43
N PHE A 70 11.15 -0.07 25.52
CA PHE A 70 11.60 -0.38 24.17
C PHE A 70 12.95 -1.13 24.18
N LYS A 71 13.93 -0.66 24.95
CA LYS A 71 15.23 -1.33 25.11
C LYS A 71 15.07 -2.77 25.62
N GLU A 72 14.32 -2.95 26.70
CA GLU A 72 14.09 -4.27 27.30
C GLU A 72 13.40 -5.24 26.35
N ALA A 73 12.36 -4.80 25.66
CA ALA A 73 11.64 -5.64 24.71
C ALA A 73 12.50 -6.10 23.53
N ASN A 74 13.48 -5.30 23.13
CA ASN A 74 14.36 -5.57 21.99
C ASN A 74 15.73 -6.17 22.41
N ALA A 75 16.07 -6.20 23.69
CA ALA A 75 17.37 -6.69 24.18
C ALA A 75 17.69 -8.14 23.77
N LYS A 76 16.68 -8.99 23.61
CA LYS A 76 16.84 -10.39 23.18
C LYS A 76 17.22 -10.55 21.70
N TYR A 77 17.03 -9.53 20.89
CA TYR A 77 17.34 -9.56 19.44
C TYR A 77 18.79 -9.16 19.20
N THR A 78 19.72 -9.94 19.76
CA THR A 78 21.15 -9.71 19.60
C THR A 78 21.60 -10.00 18.15
N PRO A 79 22.76 -9.47 17.72
CA PRO A 79 23.30 -9.82 16.40
C PRO A 79 23.43 -11.32 16.15
N GLU A 80 23.74 -12.11 17.19
CA GLU A 80 23.83 -13.57 17.14
C GLU A 80 22.45 -14.21 16.96
N PHE A 81 21.43 -13.71 17.66
CA PHE A 81 20.05 -14.13 17.44
C PHE A 81 19.62 -13.87 15.98
N VAL A 82 19.86 -12.65 15.49
CA VAL A 82 19.52 -12.27 14.10
C VAL A 82 20.30 -13.11 13.09
N ALA A 83 21.59 -13.37 13.34
CA ALA A 83 22.41 -14.22 12.48
C ALA A 83 21.84 -15.64 12.36
N LYS A 84 21.35 -16.20 13.46
CA LYS A 84 20.70 -17.52 13.47
C LYS A 84 19.39 -17.53 12.65
N GLN A 85 18.62 -16.44 12.69
CA GLN A 85 17.34 -16.35 11.97
C GLN A 85 17.52 -16.07 10.48
N THR A 86 18.52 -15.27 10.12
CA THR A 86 18.68 -14.74 8.74
C THR A 86 19.79 -15.41 7.94
N GLY A 87 20.72 -16.11 8.61
CA GLY A 87 21.95 -16.61 8.00
C GLY A 87 23.00 -15.52 7.71
N ILE A 88 22.74 -14.26 8.07
CA ILE A 88 23.71 -13.16 7.93
C ILE A 88 24.67 -13.20 9.11
N PRO A 89 26.01 -13.22 8.90
CA PRO A 89 26.96 -13.24 10.01
C PRO A 89 26.80 -12.05 10.96
N ALA A 90 26.81 -12.29 12.29
CA ALA A 90 26.65 -11.26 13.32
C ALA A 90 27.61 -10.08 13.14
N LYS A 91 28.88 -10.38 12.78
CA LYS A 91 29.90 -9.36 12.46
C LYS A 91 29.42 -8.41 11.37
N ARG A 92 28.83 -8.93 10.29
CA ARG A 92 28.32 -8.10 9.17
C ARG A 92 27.14 -7.24 9.59
N ILE A 93 26.26 -7.76 10.46
CA ILE A 93 25.13 -6.98 11.02
C ILE A 93 25.65 -5.78 11.80
N ILE A 94 26.65 -6.01 12.68
CA ILE A 94 27.28 -4.97 13.50
C ILE A 94 27.98 -3.93 12.63
N GLU A 95 28.78 -4.37 11.66
CA GLU A 95 29.50 -3.48 10.73
C GLU A 95 28.51 -2.63 9.92
N THR A 96 27.46 -3.24 9.37
CA THR A 96 26.44 -2.51 8.62
C THR A 96 25.73 -1.47 9.48
N ALA A 97 25.40 -1.79 10.72
CA ALA A 97 24.77 -0.84 11.63
C ALA A 97 25.68 0.36 11.96
N ARG A 98 26.98 0.10 12.17
CA ARG A 98 28.00 1.16 12.39
C ARG A 98 28.18 2.05 11.16
N ASP A 99 28.29 1.44 9.99
CA ASP A 99 28.44 2.16 8.72
C ASP A 99 27.21 3.01 8.45
N PHE A 100 26.02 2.45 8.67
CA PHE A 100 24.76 3.16 8.50
C PHE A 100 24.68 4.42 9.40
N PHE A 101 25.10 4.30 10.65
CA PHE A 101 25.12 5.43 11.57
C PHE A 101 26.20 6.46 11.20
N ASN A 102 27.43 6.00 10.92
CA ASN A 102 28.58 6.90 10.70
C ASN A 102 28.55 7.58 9.33
N LEU A 103 28.09 6.90 8.28
CA LEU A 103 28.06 7.40 6.91
C LEU A 103 26.74 8.12 6.58
N GLY A 104 25.70 7.90 7.36
CA GLY A 104 24.39 8.48 7.14
C GLY A 104 23.61 7.71 6.07
N GLY A 105 22.95 6.64 6.47
CA GLY A 105 22.04 5.86 5.62
C GLY A 105 20.58 6.25 5.79
N VAL A 106 19.74 5.76 4.88
CA VAL A 106 18.27 5.86 4.97
C VAL A 106 17.67 4.47 4.83
N CYS A 107 16.82 4.08 5.78
CA CYS A 107 15.96 2.92 5.64
C CYS A 107 14.70 3.31 4.86
N ASP A 108 14.45 2.63 3.74
CA ASP A 108 13.24 2.75 2.97
C ASP A 108 12.64 1.35 2.76
N ASP A 109 11.38 1.20 3.07
CA ASP A 109 10.65 -0.07 2.93
C ASP A 109 10.18 -0.30 1.49
N GLY A 110 10.13 0.74 0.67
CA GLY A 110 9.55 0.72 -0.66
C GLY A 110 8.08 0.25 -0.62
N TRP A 111 7.72 -0.65 -1.54
CA TRP A 111 6.40 -1.27 -1.59
C TRP A 111 6.30 -2.59 -0.82
N TYR A 112 7.35 -3.02 -0.14
CA TYR A 112 7.41 -4.34 0.50
C TYR A 112 6.73 -4.39 1.86
N SER A 113 6.57 -3.26 2.52
CA SER A 113 5.95 -3.14 3.85
C SER A 113 4.50 -3.61 3.93
N SER A 114 3.83 -3.84 2.81
CA SER A 114 2.45 -4.35 2.78
C SER A 114 2.36 -5.76 2.18
N ARG A 115 3.44 -6.53 2.22
CA ARG A 115 3.56 -7.83 1.55
C ARG A 115 3.80 -9.01 2.49
N ASN A 116 3.98 -8.75 3.78
CA ASN A 116 4.17 -9.77 4.81
C ASN A 116 3.16 -9.56 5.93
N GLY A 117 2.66 -10.65 6.50
CA GLY A 117 1.68 -10.57 7.58
C GLY A 117 2.22 -10.05 8.91
N ASN A 118 3.52 -9.75 8.99
CA ASN A 118 4.24 -9.24 10.16
C ASN A 118 5.08 -8.00 9.86
N ASP A 119 4.75 -7.25 8.83
CA ASP A 119 5.57 -6.14 8.36
C ASP A 119 5.28 -4.80 9.05
N VAL A 120 4.20 -4.68 9.80
CA VAL A 120 3.86 -3.46 10.55
C VAL A 120 4.97 -3.08 11.52
N GLU A 121 5.41 -4.03 12.35
CA GLU A 121 6.49 -3.82 13.31
C GLU A 121 7.84 -3.56 12.64
N ALA A 122 8.12 -4.23 11.53
CA ALA A 122 9.33 -3.98 10.74
C ALA A 122 9.34 -2.55 10.17
N TYR A 123 8.19 -2.07 9.70
CA TYR A 123 8.03 -0.71 9.20
C TYR A 123 8.23 0.35 10.29
N GLU A 124 7.65 0.12 11.47
CA GLU A 124 7.87 0.98 12.63
C GLU A 124 9.35 1.04 13.00
N LEU A 125 10.04 -0.11 13.05
CA LEU A 125 11.48 -0.17 13.35
C LEU A 125 12.34 0.54 12.30
N MET A 126 12.06 0.40 11.01
CA MET A 126 12.76 1.14 9.96
C MET A 126 12.59 2.66 10.10
N SER A 127 11.39 3.11 10.44
CA SER A 127 11.12 4.52 10.72
C SER A 127 11.91 5.02 11.93
N LEU A 128 11.99 4.21 13.00
CA LEU A 128 12.77 4.53 14.19
C LEU A 128 14.27 4.54 13.94
N ILE A 129 14.81 3.68 13.07
CA ILE A 129 16.23 3.73 12.66
C ILE A 129 16.54 5.08 12.01
N ASN A 130 15.69 5.55 11.09
CA ASN A 130 15.86 6.87 10.48
C ASN A 130 15.81 8.00 11.50
N LEU A 131 14.96 7.86 12.52
CA LEU A 131 14.86 8.82 13.61
C LEU A 131 16.15 8.83 14.47
N PHE A 132 16.59 7.65 14.95
CA PHE A 132 17.77 7.53 15.82
C PHE A 132 19.06 7.97 15.15
N THR A 133 19.15 7.83 13.83
CA THR A 133 20.32 8.27 13.05
C THR A 133 20.20 9.72 12.57
N GLY A 134 19.16 10.45 13.00
CA GLY A 134 18.95 11.85 12.64
C GLY A 134 18.63 12.10 11.16
N GLN A 135 18.09 11.09 10.47
CA GLN A 135 17.80 11.17 9.03
C GLN A 135 16.38 11.67 8.71
N MET A 136 15.57 11.97 9.73
CA MET A 136 14.19 12.41 9.50
C MET A 136 14.13 13.83 8.92
N ASP A 137 13.42 13.97 7.83
CA ASP A 137 13.09 15.24 7.14
C ASP A 137 14.30 16.14 6.83
N ARG A 138 15.48 15.55 6.61
CA ARG A 138 16.69 16.27 6.17
C ARG A 138 17.01 15.96 4.70
N LYS A 139 17.72 16.88 4.05
CA LYS A 139 18.17 16.70 2.66
C LYS A 139 19.12 15.50 2.58
N GLY A 140 18.78 14.54 1.68
CA GLY A 140 19.47 13.26 1.58
C GLY A 140 19.01 12.20 2.60
N GLY A 141 18.11 12.56 3.51
CA GLY A 141 17.55 11.67 4.51
C GLY A 141 16.14 11.16 4.16
N PHE A 142 15.43 10.66 5.16
CA PHE A 142 14.06 10.17 5.03
C PHE A 142 13.08 11.33 4.80
N ILE A 143 12.26 11.22 3.77
CA ILE A 143 11.39 12.31 3.33
C ILE A 143 10.04 12.22 4.05
N VAL A 144 9.71 13.22 4.85
CA VAL A 144 8.35 13.43 5.31
C VAL A 144 7.62 14.29 4.27
N THR A 145 6.72 13.69 3.49
CA THR A 145 6.09 14.34 2.36
C THR A 145 5.12 15.44 2.77
N GLN A 146 5.15 16.55 2.04
CA GLN A 146 4.12 17.57 2.05
C GLN A 146 3.31 17.39 0.76
N GLY A 147 2.04 17.02 0.89
CA GLY A 147 1.20 16.79 -0.29
C GLY A 147 1.04 18.06 -1.14
N ALA A 148 1.24 17.93 -2.44
CA ALA A 148 0.86 18.93 -3.44
C ALA A 148 0.05 18.23 -4.54
N GLY A 149 -0.96 18.88 -5.07
CA GLY A 149 -1.73 18.33 -6.19
C GLY A 149 -2.89 19.22 -6.57
N VAL A 150 -3.24 19.15 -7.85
CA VAL A 150 -4.54 19.62 -8.35
C VAL A 150 -5.59 18.68 -7.77
N GLY A 151 -6.59 19.21 -7.10
CA GLY A 151 -7.78 18.42 -6.76
C GLY A 151 -8.43 17.95 -8.07
N GLY A 152 -8.98 16.75 -8.08
CA GLY A 152 -9.73 16.26 -9.25
C GLY A 152 -10.83 17.21 -9.69
N PRO A 153 -11.41 17.00 -10.88
CA PRO A 153 -12.48 17.83 -11.40
C PRO A 153 -13.55 18.03 -10.32
N GLY A 154 -14.08 19.21 -10.25
CA GLY A 154 -14.97 19.68 -9.19
C GLY A 154 -16.29 18.95 -9.07
N VAL A 155 -16.27 17.62 -9.18
CA VAL A 155 -17.41 16.77 -8.88
C VAL A 155 -17.80 17.03 -7.42
N LYS A 156 -19.00 17.52 -7.22
CA LYS A 156 -19.56 17.66 -5.87
C LYS A 156 -19.38 16.31 -5.16
N LYS A 157 -18.64 16.30 -4.05
CA LYS A 157 -18.42 15.09 -3.25
C LYS A 157 -19.73 14.36 -3.10
N ALA A 158 -19.79 13.10 -3.51
CA ALA A 158 -20.89 12.25 -3.17
C ALA A 158 -21.07 12.33 -1.67
N GLY A 159 -22.25 12.67 -1.23
CA GLY A 159 -22.57 12.56 0.19
C GLY A 159 -22.28 11.13 0.63
N THR A 160 -21.98 10.95 1.90
CA THR A 160 -21.82 9.62 2.49
C THR A 160 -23.08 8.76 2.41
N LYS A 161 -24.19 9.32 1.92
CA LYS A 161 -25.46 8.65 1.68
C LYS A 161 -25.69 8.45 0.18
N CYS A 162 -25.93 7.24 -0.22
CA CYS A 162 -26.35 6.88 -1.57
C CYS A 162 -27.62 6.03 -1.46
N THR A 163 -28.71 6.46 -2.08
CA THR A 163 -29.93 5.66 -2.18
C THR A 163 -29.96 5.01 -3.55
N GLY A 164 -29.98 3.67 -3.59
CA GLY A 164 -30.08 2.90 -4.82
C GLY A 164 -31.47 2.94 -5.43
N PRO A 165 -31.66 2.38 -6.65
CA PRO A 165 -32.97 2.30 -7.32
C PRO A 165 -34.02 1.51 -6.52
N THR A 166 -33.55 0.58 -5.68
CA THR A 166 -34.39 -0.24 -4.79
C THR A 166 -34.83 0.49 -3.53
N GLY A 167 -34.55 1.81 -3.38
CA GLY A 167 -34.82 2.58 -2.18
C GLY A 167 -33.89 2.31 -1.00
N VAL A 168 -32.92 1.39 -1.16
CA VAL A 168 -31.93 1.11 -0.11
C VAL A 168 -30.95 2.26 -0.02
N THR A 169 -30.83 2.83 1.17
CA THR A 169 -29.89 3.91 1.46
C THR A 169 -28.61 3.35 2.07
N TRP A 170 -27.49 3.62 1.43
CA TRP A 170 -26.15 3.27 1.89
C TRP A 170 -25.50 4.48 2.54
N GLU A 171 -24.95 4.29 3.71
CA GLU A 171 -24.25 5.36 4.43
C GLU A 171 -22.86 4.87 4.87
N VAL A 172 -21.81 5.51 4.33
CA VAL A 172 -20.43 5.25 4.74
C VAL A 172 -20.11 6.17 5.91
N LYS A 173 -20.33 5.67 7.13
CA LYS A 173 -19.94 6.33 8.38
C LYS A 173 -19.39 5.28 9.34
N PRO A 174 -18.51 5.67 10.27
CA PRO A 174 -18.04 4.78 11.34
C PRO A 174 -19.23 4.09 12.05
N GLY A 175 -19.11 2.77 12.22
CA GLY A 175 -20.15 1.94 12.83
C GLY A 175 -21.32 1.54 11.93
N LYS A 176 -21.34 1.94 10.66
CA LYS A 176 -22.33 1.48 9.68
C LYS A 176 -21.85 0.20 8.95
N PRO A 177 -22.75 -0.56 8.29
CA PRO A 177 -22.39 -1.84 7.68
C PRO A 177 -21.20 -1.78 6.72
N MET A 178 -21.05 -0.73 5.93
CA MET A 178 -19.95 -0.58 4.99
C MET A 178 -18.57 -0.42 5.66
N ASP A 179 -18.53 0.16 6.86
CA ASP A 179 -17.30 0.31 7.63
C ASP A 179 -16.64 -1.05 7.96
N LYS A 180 -17.46 -2.09 8.05
CA LYS A 180 -17.01 -3.47 8.35
C LYS A 180 -16.36 -4.20 7.19
N LEU A 181 -16.40 -3.64 5.98
CA LEU A 181 -15.69 -4.18 4.83
C LEU A 181 -14.23 -3.73 4.74
N PHE A 182 -13.80 -2.87 5.63
CA PHE A 182 -12.45 -2.34 5.62
C PHE A 182 -11.62 -2.90 6.78
N TYR A 183 -10.34 -3.14 6.54
CA TYR A 183 -9.40 -3.26 7.63
C TYR A 183 -9.29 -1.91 8.34
N PRO A 184 -9.15 -1.87 9.67
CA PRO A 184 -9.24 -0.62 10.45
C PRO A 184 -8.31 0.50 9.98
N GLU A 185 -7.10 0.18 9.58
CA GLU A 185 -6.08 1.13 9.11
C GLU A 185 -5.57 0.80 7.69
N GLY A 186 -6.23 -0.12 7.02
CA GLY A 186 -5.74 -0.65 5.76
C GLY A 186 -6.52 -0.20 4.55
N ILE A 187 -5.90 -0.45 3.42
CA ILE A 187 -6.44 -0.21 2.07
C ILE A 187 -7.01 -1.49 1.44
N GLY A 188 -6.83 -2.63 2.09
CA GLY A 188 -7.22 -3.93 1.56
C GLY A 188 -8.67 -4.27 1.86
N THR A 189 -9.59 -3.95 0.94
CA THR A 189 -11.03 -4.23 1.12
C THR A 189 -11.53 -5.42 0.35
N LEU A 190 -10.73 -5.96 -0.56
CA LEU A 190 -11.17 -6.99 -1.49
C LEU A 190 -11.72 -8.23 -0.78
N TRP A 191 -10.94 -8.85 0.11
CA TRP A 191 -11.34 -10.10 0.75
C TRP A 191 -12.56 -9.94 1.65
N PRO A 192 -12.67 -8.90 2.50
CA PRO A 192 -13.92 -8.62 3.19
C PRO A 192 -15.12 -8.46 2.25
N ALA A 193 -14.94 -7.80 1.10
CA ALA A 193 -15.99 -7.64 0.12
C ALA A 193 -16.39 -8.98 -0.55
N LEU A 194 -15.42 -9.81 -0.91
CA LEU A 194 -15.67 -11.13 -1.48
C LEU A 194 -16.29 -12.11 -0.46
N GLU A 195 -15.93 -12.00 0.82
CA GLU A 195 -16.57 -12.78 1.87
C GLU A 195 -18.01 -12.30 2.11
N ALA A 196 -18.26 -11.01 2.02
CA ALA A 196 -19.62 -10.44 2.06
C ALA A 196 -20.45 -10.87 0.85
N ALA A 197 -19.85 -11.01 -0.33
CA ALA A 197 -20.51 -11.57 -1.51
C ALA A 197 -20.99 -13.01 -1.25
N LYS A 198 -20.14 -13.83 -0.62
CA LYS A 198 -20.45 -15.21 -0.29
C LYS A 198 -21.46 -15.37 0.83
N THR A 199 -21.35 -14.58 1.90
CA THR A 199 -22.09 -14.75 3.16
C THR A 199 -23.31 -13.85 3.29
N GLY A 200 -23.41 -12.81 2.47
CA GLY A 200 -24.40 -11.74 2.61
C GLY A 200 -24.17 -10.83 3.81
N LYS A 201 -23.06 -10.98 4.52
CA LYS A 201 -22.77 -10.23 5.77
C LYS A 201 -21.50 -9.38 5.63
N PRO A 202 -21.49 -8.13 6.14
CA PRO A 202 -22.55 -7.42 6.86
C PRO A 202 -23.71 -6.98 5.97
N TYR A 203 -23.55 -7.04 4.65
CA TYR A 203 -24.58 -6.86 3.63
C TYR A 203 -24.15 -7.59 2.35
N PRO A 204 -25.08 -7.97 1.44
CA PRO A 204 -24.71 -8.69 0.24
C PRO A 204 -23.97 -7.78 -0.75
N VAL A 205 -22.75 -8.17 -1.13
CA VAL A 205 -22.05 -7.62 -2.28
C VAL A 205 -22.45 -8.47 -3.49
N ARG A 206 -23.12 -7.88 -4.47
CA ARG A 206 -23.72 -8.58 -5.61
C ARG A 206 -23.00 -8.32 -6.93
N ALA A 207 -22.33 -7.17 -7.04
CA ALA A 207 -21.62 -6.77 -8.25
C ALA A 207 -20.23 -6.23 -7.93
N ALA A 208 -19.30 -6.44 -8.86
CA ALA A 208 -17.94 -5.88 -8.79
C ALA A 208 -17.50 -5.31 -10.14
N PHE A 209 -16.85 -4.14 -10.09
CA PHE A 209 -16.13 -3.55 -11.20
C PHE A 209 -14.63 -3.64 -10.92
N PHE A 210 -13.90 -4.23 -11.84
CA PHE A 210 -12.45 -4.35 -11.79
C PHE A 210 -11.84 -3.43 -12.85
N THR A 211 -11.19 -2.37 -12.42
CA THR A 211 -10.60 -1.36 -13.31
C THR A 211 -9.09 -1.36 -13.15
N GLY A 212 -8.35 -1.59 -14.25
CA GLY A 212 -6.89 -1.52 -14.29
C GLY A 212 -6.21 -2.45 -13.28
N THR A 213 -6.70 -3.69 -13.09
CA THR A 213 -6.18 -4.60 -12.08
C THR A 213 -6.12 -6.06 -12.50
N THR A 214 -4.96 -6.66 -12.35
CA THR A 214 -4.69 -8.08 -12.60
C THR A 214 -4.67 -8.86 -11.28
N MET A 215 -5.83 -9.07 -10.68
CA MET A 215 -5.94 -9.59 -9.31
C MET A 215 -5.37 -10.98 -9.12
N PHE A 216 -5.50 -11.87 -10.11
CA PHE A 216 -4.92 -13.21 -10.05
C PHE A 216 -3.39 -13.20 -9.92
N HIS A 217 -2.73 -12.10 -10.33
CA HIS A 217 -1.30 -11.91 -10.17
C HIS A 217 -0.90 -11.14 -8.91
N ARG A 218 -1.87 -10.55 -8.22
CA ARG A 218 -1.59 -9.68 -7.06
C ARG A 218 -2.09 -10.25 -5.74
N GLU A 219 -3.16 -11.04 -5.81
CA GLU A 219 -3.80 -11.62 -4.64
C GLU A 219 -3.37 -13.07 -4.44
N ALA A 220 -3.16 -13.45 -3.20
CA ALA A 220 -2.87 -14.81 -2.84
C ALA A 220 -4.10 -15.71 -2.95
N ASN A 221 -3.89 -17.00 -3.15
CA ASN A 221 -4.93 -18.01 -3.21
C ASN A 221 -5.92 -17.79 -4.35
N SER A 222 -5.44 -17.88 -5.58
CA SER A 222 -6.24 -17.65 -6.80
C SER A 222 -7.45 -18.57 -6.93
N ALA A 223 -7.41 -19.79 -6.39
CA ALA A 223 -8.57 -20.68 -6.39
C ALA A 223 -9.73 -20.15 -5.53
N ARG A 224 -9.40 -19.51 -4.39
CA ARG A 224 -10.40 -18.82 -3.55
C ARG A 224 -10.96 -17.59 -4.25
N LEU A 225 -10.10 -16.85 -4.95
CA LEU A 225 -10.53 -15.69 -5.74
C LEU A 225 -11.50 -16.11 -6.85
N ALA A 226 -11.16 -17.13 -7.64
CA ALA A 226 -12.02 -17.65 -8.69
C ALA A 226 -13.41 -18.02 -8.16
N LYS A 227 -13.48 -18.78 -7.07
CA LYS A 227 -14.75 -19.12 -6.42
C LYS A 227 -15.57 -17.91 -5.98
N ALA A 228 -14.90 -16.89 -5.47
CA ALA A 228 -15.58 -15.67 -5.02
C ALA A 228 -16.15 -14.87 -6.18
N LEU A 229 -15.42 -14.77 -7.30
CA LEU A 229 -15.91 -14.11 -8.52
C LEU A 229 -17.13 -14.83 -9.11
N MET A 230 -17.11 -16.14 -9.14
CA MET A 230 -18.27 -16.96 -9.62
C MET A 230 -19.51 -16.82 -8.73
N GLY A 231 -19.39 -16.35 -7.51
CA GLY A 231 -20.52 -16.09 -6.60
C GLY A 231 -21.16 -14.71 -6.74
N LEU A 232 -20.59 -13.82 -7.57
CA LEU A 232 -21.15 -12.51 -7.86
C LEU A 232 -22.23 -12.59 -8.94
N GLU A 233 -23.25 -11.73 -8.87
CA GLU A 233 -24.31 -11.63 -9.86
C GLU A 233 -23.89 -10.82 -11.09
N LEU A 234 -22.89 -9.94 -10.93
CA LEU A 234 -22.33 -9.11 -12.00
C LEU A 234 -20.85 -8.86 -11.77
N VAL A 235 -20.03 -9.23 -12.75
CA VAL A 235 -18.60 -8.92 -12.81
C VAL A 235 -18.33 -8.13 -14.08
N VAL A 236 -17.84 -6.90 -13.93
CA VAL A 236 -17.43 -6.04 -15.04
C VAL A 236 -15.94 -5.77 -14.96
N VAL A 237 -15.24 -5.97 -16.05
CA VAL A 237 -13.80 -5.67 -16.15
C VAL A 237 -13.59 -4.53 -17.13
N GLN A 238 -12.84 -3.52 -16.68
CA GLN A 238 -12.40 -2.39 -17.48
C GLN A 238 -10.87 -2.40 -17.51
N ASP A 239 -10.27 -2.73 -18.62
CA ASP A 239 -8.82 -2.78 -18.75
C ASP A 239 -8.39 -2.54 -20.20
N ILE A 240 -7.09 -2.21 -20.34
CA ILE A 240 -6.45 -2.02 -21.65
C ILE A 240 -6.07 -3.36 -22.30
N PHE A 241 -5.97 -4.43 -21.50
CA PHE A 241 -5.64 -5.77 -21.96
C PHE A 241 -6.56 -6.83 -21.34
N PRO A 242 -6.91 -7.87 -22.07
CA PRO A 242 -7.58 -9.03 -21.49
C PRO A 242 -6.63 -9.78 -20.56
N HIS A 243 -7.13 -10.19 -19.41
CA HIS A 243 -6.42 -10.99 -18.42
C HIS A 243 -7.38 -11.97 -17.71
N GLU A 244 -6.89 -12.73 -16.74
CA GLU A 244 -7.61 -13.86 -16.18
C GLU A 244 -8.97 -13.50 -15.56
N ILE A 245 -9.15 -12.29 -15.02
CA ILE A 245 -10.47 -11.89 -14.50
C ILE A 245 -11.52 -11.81 -15.61
N CYS A 246 -11.10 -11.50 -16.84
CA CYS A 246 -12.02 -11.43 -17.99
C CYS A 246 -12.74 -12.74 -18.24
N ASP A 247 -12.17 -13.89 -17.86
CA ASP A 247 -12.83 -15.18 -17.98
C ASP A 247 -13.96 -15.41 -16.99
N TYR A 248 -14.04 -14.59 -15.96
CA TYR A 248 -15.10 -14.58 -14.94
C TYR A 248 -16.03 -13.37 -15.09
N ALA A 249 -15.78 -12.52 -16.07
CA ALA A 249 -16.55 -11.31 -16.28
C ALA A 249 -17.82 -11.58 -17.12
N ASP A 250 -18.92 -10.93 -16.74
CA ASP A 250 -20.12 -10.85 -17.56
C ASP A 250 -19.94 -9.81 -18.69
N TYR A 251 -19.15 -8.75 -18.41
CA TYR A 251 -18.82 -7.72 -19.39
C TYR A 251 -17.35 -7.34 -19.29
N VAL A 252 -16.69 -7.26 -20.46
CA VAL A 252 -15.34 -6.71 -20.61
C VAL A 252 -15.44 -5.43 -21.42
N LEU A 253 -15.04 -4.33 -20.81
CA LEU A 253 -15.09 -2.99 -21.39
C LEU A 253 -13.65 -2.54 -21.71
N PRO A 254 -13.25 -2.47 -22.99
CA PRO A 254 -11.91 -2.04 -23.37
C PRO A 254 -11.68 -0.58 -23.01
N CYS A 255 -10.52 -0.28 -22.42
CA CYS A 255 -10.12 1.06 -22.04
C CYS A 255 -9.03 1.61 -22.94
N THR A 256 -8.95 2.93 -23.04
CA THR A 256 -7.84 3.61 -23.71
C THR A 256 -6.58 3.54 -22.87
N TYR A 257 -5.44 3.53 -23.55
CA TYR A 257 -4.13 3.61 -22.93
C TYR A 257 -3.82 5.07 -22.56
N PHE A 258 -2.99 5.31 -21.54
CA PHE A 258 -2.75 6.66 -21.02
C PHE A 258 -2.18 7.66 -22.05
N LEU A 259 -1.56 7.20 -23.15
CA LEU A 259 -1.10 8.04 -24.23
C LEU A 259 -2.20 8.42 -25.24
N GLU A 260 -3.39 7.84 -25.13
CA GLU A 260 -4.51 8.04 -26.07
C GLU A 260 -5.51 9.09 -25.60
N TRP A 261 -5.30 9.67 -24.43
CA TRP A 261 -6.15 10.73 -23.90
C TRP A 261 -5.33 11.77 -23.12
N HIS A 262 -5.93 12.88 -22.74
CA HIS A 262 -5.26 13.95 -22.02
C HIS A 262 -5.84 14.12 -20.62
N GLU A 263 -5.02 14.65 -19.72
CA GLU A 263 -5.43 14.94 -18.34
C GLU A 263 -4.59 16.07 -17.72
N TYR A 264 -5.16 16.73 -16.71
CA TYR A 264 -4.40 17.54 -15.77
C TYR A 264 -4.01 16.68 -14.56
N ALA A 265 -2.74 16.51 -14.31
CA ALA A 265 -2.24 15.69 -13.24
C ALA A 265 -1.46 16.50 -12.21
N GLY A 266 -1.66 16.16 -10.93
CA GLY A 266 -0.84 16.64 -9.83
C GLY A 266 0.08 15.53 -9.34
N VAL A 267 1.38 15.75 -9.38
CA VAL A 267 2.36 14.79 -8.87
C VAL A 267 2.54 14.98 -7.38
N LYS A 268 2.03 14.04 -6.59
CA LYS A 268 2.09 14.09 -5.11
C LYS A 268 3.35 13.50 -4.50
N TRP A 269 4.06 12.67 -5.25
CA TRP A 269 5.17 11.86 -4.76
C TRP A 269 6.55 12.47 -4.99
N ALA A 270 6.59 13.64 -5.62
CA ALA A 270 7.85 14.35 -5.84
C ALA A 270 8.26 15.14 -4.59
N LEU A 271 9.57 15.32 -4.42
CA LEU A 271 10.15 16.25 -3.43
C LEU A 271 9.59 17.66 -3.57
N ASN A 272 9.25 18.00 -4.81
CA ASN A 272 8.58 19.24 -5.17
C ASN A 272 7.20 18.90 -5.71
N GLY A 273 6.20 19.66 -5.30
CA GLY A 273 4.87 19.53 -5.90
C GLY A 273 4.89 20.09 -7.31
N ASN A 274 4.47 19.30 -8.28
CA ASN A 274 4.33 19.71 -9.67
C ASN A 274 2.89 19.53 -10.11
N VAL A 275 2.45 20.35 -11.05
CA VAL A 275 1.26 20.12 -11.85
C VAL A 275 1.67 20.05 -13.32
N GLN A 276 0.98 19.22 -14.07
CA GLN A 276 1.24 19.00 -15.48
C GLN A 276 -0.06 18.81 -16.25
N LYS A 277 -0.02 19.15 -17.51
CA LYS A 277 -1.01 18.80 -18.50
C LYS A 277 -0.41 17.76 -19.43
N ASN A 278 -1.05 16.62 -19.52
CA ASN A 278 -0.66 15.57 -20.44
C ASN A 278 -1.64 15.60 -21.63
N ASP A 279 -1.14 15.86 -22.81
CA ASP A 279 -1.92 15.76 -24.04
C ASP A 279 -1.83 14.33 -24.60
N ALA A 280 -2.86 13.92 -25.34
CA ALA A 280 -2.84 12.65 -26.04
C ALA A 280 -1.69 12.65 -27.07
N GLY A 281 -0.80 11.66 -26.95
CA GLY A 281 0.34 11.50 -27.85
C GLY A 281 0.01 10.68 -29.10
N ILE A 282 -1.01 9.82 -29.00
CA ILE A 282 -1.47 8.95 -30.09
C ILE A 282 -3.01 8.87 -30.09
N ALA A 283 -3.58 8.56 -31.24
CA ALA A 283 -5.00 8.23 -31.31
C ALA A 283 -5.20 6.73 -31.04
N PRO A 284 -6.34 6.32 -30.46
CA PRO A 284 -6.70 4.91 -30.41
C PRO A 284 -6.72 4.28 -31.81
N PRO A 285 -6.42 2.99 -31.95
CA PRO A 285 -6.46 2.32 -33.25
C PRO A 285 -7.81 2.49 -33.93
N GLN A 286 -7.80 2.63 -35.25
CA GLN A 286 -9.04 2.77 -36.03
C GLN A 286 -9.93 1.53 -35.83
N GLY A 287 -11.22 1.76 -35.55
CA GLY A 287 -12.20 0.69 -35.31
C GLY A 287 -12.13 0.11 -33.89
N CYS A 288 -11.25 0.64 -33.03
CA CYS A 288 -11.20 0.24 -31.62
C CYS A 288 -12.39 0.82 -30.85
N GLU A 289 -13.07 -0.03 -30.07
CA GLU A 289 -14.18 0.36 -29.20
C GLU A 289 -13.71 0.85 -27.80
N ALA A 290 -12.39 0.91 -27.57
CA ALA A 290 -11.84 1.37 -26.30
C ALA A 290 -12.29 2.81 -25.98
N ARG A 291 -12.71 2.99 -24.74
CA ARG A 291 -13.15 4.26 -24.20
C ARG A 291 -12.45 4.52 -22.87
N GLU A 292 -12.28 5.77 -22.53
CA GLU A 292 -11.77 6.19 -21.23
C GLU A 292 -12.69 5.66 -20.10
N GLU A 293 -12.14 5.21 -19.00
CA GLU A 293 -12.93 4.70 -17.85
C GLU A 293 -13.92 5.75 -17.37
N VAL A 294 -13.51 7.01 -17.37
CA VAL A 294 -14.39 8.14 -17.01
C VAL A 294 -15.60 8.23 -17.94
N TRP A 295 -15.42 8.04 -19.23
CA TRP A 295 -16.51 8.00 -20.20
C TRP A 295 -17.49 6.86 -19.91
N GLN A 296 -16.94 5.64 -19.71
CA GLN A 296 -17.74 4.46 -19.42
C GLN A 296 -18.56 4.64 -18.14
N PHE A 297 -17.93 5.09 -17.05
CA PHE A 297 -18.64 5.35 -15.78
C PHE A 297 -19.67 6.49 -15.89
N ALA A 298 -19.36 7.55 -16.65
CA ALA A 298 -20.29 8.67 -16.86
C ALA A 298 -21.56 8.19 -17.58
N GLU A 299 -21.42 7.36 -18.62
CA GLU A 299 -22.55 6.80 -19.36
C GLU A 299 -23.36 5.78 -18.53
N ILE A 300 -22.69 4.95 -17.74
CA ILE A 300 -23.37 4.06 -16.79
C ILE A 300 -24.18 4.87 -15.78
N LEU A 301 -23.58 5.91 -15.21
CA LEU A 301 -24.26 6.78 -14.26
C LEU A 301 -25.45 7.50 -14.90
N ARG A 302 -25.27 8.04 -16.11
CA ARG A 302 -26.33 8.75 -16.84
C ARG A 302 -27.53 7.85 -17.12
N ARG A 303 -27.29 6.60 -17.50
CA ARG A 303 -28.36 5.62 -17.79
C ARG A 303 -29.04 5.09 -16.51
N ALA A 304 -28.23 4.82 -15.48
CA ALA A 304 -28.75 4.29 -14.22
C ALA A 304 -29.40 5.36 -13.31
N TYR A 305 -28.87 6.60 -13.35
CA TYR A 305 -29.25 7.69 -12.45
C TYR A 305 -29.19 9.05 -13.17
N PRO A 306 -30.07 9.30 -14.14
CA PRO A 306 -30.01 10.50 -15.00
C PRO A 306 -30.02 11.80 -14.20
N ASP A 307 -30.85 11.93 -13.19
CA ASP A 307 -30.92 13.16 -12.38
C ASP A 307 -29.61 13.42 -11.64
N ARG A 308 -28.93 12.36 -11.17
CA ARG A 308 -27.65 12.50 -10.50
C ARG A 308 -26.52 12.82 -11.47
N ALA A 309 -26.54 12.23 -12.66
CA ALA A 309 -25.59 12.56 -13.70
C ALA A 309 -25.69 14.05 -14.11
N LYS A 310 -26.91 14.54 -14.27
CA LYS A 310 -27.18 15.97 -14.50
C LYS A 310 -26.68 16.83 -13.34
N GLU A 311 -27.09 16.53 -12.11
CA GLU A 311 -26.74 17.32 -10.92
C GLU A 311 -25.24 17.38 -10.65
N ARG A 312 -24.55 16.23 -10.79
CA ARG A 312 -23.15 16.10 -10.36
C ARG A 312 -22.13 16.29 -11.44
N LEU A 313 -22.46 15.85 -12.65
CA LEU A 313 -21.56 15.85 -13.80
C LEU A 313 -21.98 16.84 -14.90
N GLY A 314 -23.15 17.48 -14.76
CA GLY A 314 -23.72 18.29 -15.83
C GLY A 314 -24.05 17.46 -17.09
N LEU A 315 -24.16 16.14 -16.95
CA LEU A 315 -24.32 15.21 -18.07
C LEU A 315 -25.79 14.83 -18.23
N GLU A 316 -26.43 15.42 -19.27
CA GLU A 316 -27.82 15.13 -19.63
C GLU A 316 -27.92 14.28 -20.89
N GLN A 317 -27.04 14.57 -21.87
CA GLN A 317 -27.04 13.92 -23.17
C GLN A 317 -26.07 12.75 -23.22
N GLU A 318 -26.36 11.79 -24.09
CA GLU A 318 -25.46 10.67 -24.34
C GLU A 318 -24.15 11.15 -25.01
N LEU A 319 -23.04 10.67 -24.50
CA LEU A 319 -21.72 10.90 -25.09
C LEU A 319 -21.50 9.87 -26.19
N LYS A 320 -22.07 10.10 -27.37
CA LYS A 320 -22.06 9.12 -28.49
C LYS A 320 -20.71 8.98 -29.17
N THR A 321 -19.93 10.05 -29.19
CA THR A 321 -18.64 10.11 -29.91
C THR A 321 -17.52 10.53 -28.97
N ARG A 322 -16.29 10.27 -29.40
CA ARG A 322 -15.09 10.70 -28.68
C ARG A 322 -15.01 12.23 -28.57
N GLU A 323 -15.44 12.95 -29.59
CA GLU A 323 -15.47 14.40 -29.59
C GLU A 323 -16.47 14.94 -28.57
N ALA A 324 -17.65 14.32 -28.47
CA ALA A 324 -18.65 14.69 -27.46
C ALA A 324 -18.14 14.43 -26.04
N PHE A 325 -17.52 13.28 -25.83
CA PHE A 325 -16.86 12.97 -24.55
C PHE A 325 -15.76 13.98 -24.24
N LYS A 326 -14.87 14.24 -25.19
CA LYS A 326 -13.77 15.19 -25.02
C LYS A 326 -14.27 16.58 -24.64
N ALA A 327 -15.26 17.11 -25.34
CA ALA A 327 -15.81 18.42 -25.04
C ALA A 327 -16.41 18.49 -23.62
N TRP A 328 -17.13 17.47 -23.19
CA TRP A 328 -17.67 17.37 -21.84
C TRP A 328 -16.56 17.25 -20.78
N TYR A 329 -15.58 16.38 -21.00
CA TYR A 329 -14.47 16.14 -20.08
C TYR A 329 -13.57 17.38 -19.95
N ASP A 330 -13.23 18.02 -21.05
CA ASP A 330 -12.43 19.25 -21.06
C ASP A 330 -13.12 20.36 -20.27
N GLY A 331 -14.43 20.55 -20.45
CA GLY A 331 -15.18 21.53 -19.68
C GLY A 331 -15.12 21.31 -18.17
N MET A 332 -15.13 20.05 -17.72
CA MET A 332 -14.94 19.73 -16.30
C MET A 332 -13.50 19.98 -15.84
N MET A 333 -12.50 19.58 -16.63
CA MET A 333 -11.09 19.75 -16.30
C MET A 333 -10.69 21.23 -16.29
N ASP A 334 -11.16 22.01 -17.25
CA ASP A 334 -10.92 23.46 -17.32
C ASP A 334 -11.53 24.19 -16.11
N ALA A 335 -12.74 23.81 -15.72
CA ALA A 335 -13.36 24.36 -14.51
C ALA A 335 -12.59 24.02 -13.23
N ALA A 336 -12.07 22.80 -13.13
CA ALA A 336 -11.21 22.38 -12.00
C ALA A 336 -9.87 23.12 -12.01
N TRP A 337 -9.29 23.30 -13.18
CA TRP A 337 -8.05 24.05 -13.39
C TRP A 337 -8.21 25.53 -13.01
N ALA A 338 -9.24 26.19 -13.51
CA ALA A 338 -9.54 27.58 -13.17
C ALA A 338 -9.70 27.77 -11.65
N LYS A 339 -10.39 26.84 -10.98
CA LYS A 339 -10.53 26.84 -9.52
C LYS A 339 -9.19 26.67 -8.80
N PHE A 340 -8.32 25.81 -9.31
CA PHE A 340 -6.97 25.61 -8.76
C PHE A 340 -6.13 26.87 -8.91
N ILE A 341 -6.11 27.51 -10.08
CA ILE A 341 -5.40 28.76 -10.35
C ILE A 341 -5.91 29.89 -9.44
N ALA A 342 -7.22 30.05 -9.32
CA ALA A 342 -7.81 31.04 -8.42
C ALA A 342 -7.39 30.82 -6.95
N ALA A 343 -7.35 29.56 -6.51
CA ALA A 343 -6.92 29.22 -5.15
C ALA A 343 -5.43 29.54 -4.91
N LYS A 344 -4.57 29.34 -5.93
CA LYS A 344 -3.15 29.71 -5.88
C LYS A 344 -2.95 31.21 -5.84
N ASN A 345 -3.67 31.97 -6.66
CA ASN A 345 -3.66 33.44 -6.64
C ASN A 345 -4.18 34.01 -5.32
N LYS A 346 -5.19 33.38 -4.72
CA LYS A 346 -5.69 33.76 -3.37
C LYS A 346 -4.63 33.54 -2.29
N ALA A 347 -3.87 32.46 -2.37
CA ALA A 347 -2.81 32.14 -1.40
C ALA A 347 -1.58 33.02 -1.57
N LYS A 348 -1.22 33.35 -2.81
CA LYS A 348 -0.12 34.22 -3.19
C LYS A 348 -0.47 34.91 -4.50
N PRO A 349 -0.67 36.24 -4.50
CA PRO A 349 -1.01 36.98 -5.73
C PRO A 349 -0.03 36.71 -6.88
N GLY A 350 -0.55 36.41 -8.07
CA GLY A 350 0.21 36.13 -9.28
C GLY A 350 0.81 34.70 -9.38
N ASP A 351 0.74 33.87 -8.32
CA ASP A 351 1.32 32.52 -8.38
C ASP A 351 0.53 31.59 -9.28
N GLY A 352 -0.80 31.71 -9.26
CA GLY A 352 -1.66 30.95 -10.16
C GLY A 352 -1.41 31.30 -11.61
N ASP A 353 -1.30 32.58 -11.95
CA ASP A 353 -1.06 33.04 -13.33
C ASP A 353 0.31 32.58 -13.85
N ARG A 354 1.34 32.62 -13.00
CA ARG A 354 2.65 32.05 -13.31
C ARG A 354 2.55 30.55 -13.60
N ILE A 355 1.84 29.80 -12.75
CA ILE A 355 1.63 28.35 -12.93
C ILE A 355 0.91 28.08 -14.25
N ALA A 356 -0.14 28.83 -14.56
CA ALA A 356 -0.88 28.66 -15.80
C ALA A 356 -0.01 28.93 -17.04
N ALA A 357 0.77 30.01 -17.02
CA ALA A 357 1.67 30.35 -18.11
C ALA A 357 2.79 29.30 -18.30
N GLU A 358 3.36 28.78 -17.23
CA GLU A 358 4.38 27.73 -17.31
C GLU A 358 3.82 26.42 -17.84
N VAL A 359 2.62 26.00 -17.41
CA VAL A 359 1.97 24.80 -17.92
C VAL A 359 1.62 24.94 -19.39
N GLU A 360 1.16 26.10 -19.85
CA GLU A 360 0.89 26.36 -21.26
C GLU A 360 2.18 26.31 -22.09
N ALA A 361 3.27 26.87 -21.58
CA ALA A 361 4.53 26.98 -22.33
C ALA A 361 5.33 25.67 -22.40
N GLN A 362 5.30 24.85 -21.35
CA GLN A 362 6.19 23.68 -21.20
C GLN A 362 5.49 22.41 -20.71
N GLY A 363 4.17 22.42 -20.55
CA GLY A 363 3.38 21.27 -20.11
C GLY A 363 3.35 21.05 -18.59
N TRP A 364 4.16 21.75 -17.81
CA TRP A 364 4.22 21.57 -16.35
C TRP A 364 4.64 22.83 -15.60
N SER A 365 4.33 22.89 -14.31
CA SER A 365 4.81 23.92 -13.39
C SER A 365 5.08 23.36 -12.00
N GLN A 366 6.08 23.92 -11.33
CA GLN A 366 6.36 23.63 -9.94
C GLN A 366 5.41 24.42 -9.02
N THR A 367 4.64 23.73 -8.21
CA THR A 367 3.63 24.31 -7.31
C THR A 367 4.06 24.38 -5.85
N ALA A 368 5.06 23.60 -5.47
CA ALA A 368 5.62 23.62 -4.12
C ALA A 368 7.07 23.12 -4.14
N VAL A 369 7.86 23.64 -3.23
CA VAL A 369 9.22 23.20 -2.96
C VAL A 369 9.24 22.54 -1.58
N LYS A 370 9.86 21.37 -1.47
CA LYS A 370 10.03 20.68 -0.19
C LYS A 370 10.80 21.57 0.76
N LYS A 371 10.19 21.86 1.89
CA LYS A 371 10.85 22.47 3.04
C LYS A 371 11.40 21.37 3.93
N TRP A 372 12.69 21.38 4.15
CA TRP A 372 13.40 20.43 5.00
C TRP A 372 13.42 20.87 6.46
N GLY A 373 13.56 19.93 7.38
CA GLY A 373 13.64 20.21 8.81
C GLY A 373 12.33 20.69 9.42
N VAL A 374 11.19 20.33 8.83
CA VAL A 374 9.87 20.72 9.33
C VAL A 374 9.40 19.76 10.42
N TYR A 375 9.58 18.46 10.22
CA TYR A 375 9.14 17.41 11.14
C TYR A 375 10.32 16.67 11.77
N PRO A 376 10.35 16.49 13.09
CA PRO A 376 9.43 17.02 14.11
C PRO A 376 9.79 18.41 14.62
N TYR A 377 10.74 19.13 14.01
CA TYR A 377 11.43 20.28 14.58
C TYR A 377 10.57 21.55 14.62
N VAL A 378 9.76 21.80 13.60
CA VAL A 378 8.90 23.01 13.49
C VAL A 378 7.44 22.64 13.66
N LYS A 379 7.04 21.46 13.21
CA LYS A 379 5.68 20.94 13.34
C LYS A 379 5.68 19.59 14.04
N PRO A 380 4.70 19.34 14.91
CA PRO A 380 4.54 18.04 15.55
C PRO A 380 4.18 16.98 14.51
N PHE A 381 4.51 15.71 14.81
CA PHE A 381 3.94 14.58 14.09
C PHE A 381 2.43 14.45 14.33
N GLY A 382 1.75 13.73 13.47
CA GLY A 382 0.33 13.40 13.65
C GLY A 382 0.04 12.34 14.73
N THR A 383 1.04 11.93 15.49
CA THR A 383 0.95 10.98 16.59
C THR A 383 0.18 11.55 17.78
N PRO A 384 -0.40 10.71 18.65
CA PRO A 384 -1.05 11.18 19.88
C PRO A 384 -0.20 12.09 20.75
N THR A 385 1.12 11.88 20.80
CA THR A 385 2.06 12.70 21.58
C THR A 385 2.53 13.96 20.82
N GLY A 386 2.31 14.03 19.51
CA GLY A 386 2.93 15.03 18.64
C GLY A 386 4.43 14.78 18.39
N LYS A 387 5.00 13.77 19.01
CA LYS A 387 6.43 13.39 18.93
C LYS A 387 6.56 12.04 18.21
N ALA A 388 7.77 11.63 17.92
CA ALA A 388 8.04 10.25 17.52
C ALA A 388 7.76 9.31 18.70
N GLU A 389 6.99 8.26 18.44
CA GLU A 389 6.58 7.29 19.46
C GLU A 389 7.38 6.00 19.30
N LEU A 390 8.16 5.63 20.32
CA LEU A 390 8.86 4.34 20.38
C LEU A 390 7.89 3.19 20.70
N ILE A 391 6.77 3.52 21.31
CA ILE A 391 5.61 2.65 21.48
C ILE A 391 4.42 3.41 20.89
N SER A 392 3.80 2.85 19.89
CA SER A 392 2.63 3.47 19.28
C SER A 392 1.44 3.45 20.26
N PHE A 393 1.14 4.59 20.85
CA PHE A 393 -0.03 4.74 21.70
C PHE A 393 -1.33 4.57 20.92
N TYR A 394 -1.31 4.89 19.63
CA TYR A 394 -2.47 4.71 18.76
C TYR A 394 -2.81 3.22 18.61
N PHE A 395 -1.84 2.38 18.26
CA PHE A 395 -2.04 0.93 18.14
C PHE A 395 -2.42 0.30 19.47
N THR A 396 -1.69 0.61 20.55
CA THR A 396 -1.96 0.07 21.89
C THR A 396 -3.38 0.37 22.37
N GLN A 397 -3.88 1.58 22.11
CA GLN A 397 -5.19 1.97 22.62
C GLN A 397 -6.36 1.49 21.76
N LYS A 398 -6.13 1.26 20.49
CA LYS A 398 -7.22 1.06 19.54
C LYS A 398 -7.30 -0.37 19.01
N TYR A 399 -6.20 -1.10 19.01
CA TYR A 399 -6.10 -2.38 18.33
C TYR A 399 -5.39 -3.48 19.14
N GLU A 400 -5.16 -3.28 20.42
CA GLU A 400 -4.58 -4.32 21.29
C GLU A 400 -5.46 -5.60 21.33
N ASP A 401 -6.78 -5.42 21.30
CA ASP A 401 -7.76 -6.50 21.19
C ASP A 401 -7.65 -7.32 19.90
N LYS A 402 -7.01 -6.78 18.88
CA LYS A 402 -6.74 -7.44 17.59
C LYS A 402 -5.33 -8.01 17.48
N GLY A 403 -4.58 -7.99 18.57
CA GLY A 403 -3.21 -8.49 18.64
C GLY A 403 -2.15 -7.53 18.11
N ALA A 404 -2.53 -6.29 17.74
CA ALA A 404 -1.56 -5.28 17.36
C ALA A 404 -0.78 -4.82 18.60
N SER A 405 0.55 -4.88 18.53
CA SER A 405 1.42 -4.35 19.56
C SER A 405 1.83 -2.94 19.21
N GLY A 406 1.62 -1.98 20.12
CA GLY A 406 2.21 -0.66 19.96
C GLY A 406 3.73 -0.64 20.18
N LEU A 407 4.30 -1.74 20.68
CA LEU A 407 5.73 -1.90 20.91
C LEU A 407 6.32 -2.74 19.78
N PRO A 408 7.15 -2.16 18.89
CA PRO A 408 7.77 -2.92 17.81
C PRO A 408 8.60 -4.08 18.32
N ARG A 409 8.31 -5.26 17.80
CA ARG A 409 8.98 -6.52 18.16
C ARG A 409 9.01 -7.44 16.95
N TRP A 410 9.90 -8.42 16.95
CA TRP A 410 9.83 -9.46 15.95
C TRP A 410 8.63 -10.37 16.17
N VAL A 411 7.86 -10.60 15.13
CA VAL A 411 6.72 -11.52 15.07
C VAL A 411 7.00 -12.51 13.96
N GLU A 412 6.80 -13.78 14.20
CA GLU A 412 6.87 -14.80 13.15
C GLU A 412 5.83 -14.53 12.06
N SER A 413 6.19 -14.79 10.79
CA SER A 413 5.27 -14.56 9.68
C SER A 413 4.07 -15.51 9.78
N PRO A 414 2.86 -15.01 10.00
CA PRO A 414 1.69 -15.87 10.11
C PRO A 414 1.27 -16.41 8.74
N GLY A 415 0.65 -17.58 8.73
CA GLY A 415 0.21 -18.26 7.50
C GLY A 415 1.37 -18.73 6.61
N PHE A 416 2.48 -19.08 7.23
CA PHE A 416 3.70 -19.52 6.56
C PHE A 416 4.33 -20.69 7.33
N THR A 417 4.49 -21.83 6.67
CA THR A 417 5.20 -22.99 7.20
C THR A 417 6.65 -22.96 6.71
N PRO A 418 7.64 -22.79 7.61
CA PRO A 418 9.05 -22.85 7.23
C PRO A 418 9.42 -24.18 6.58
N PRO A 419 10.23 -24.19 5.51
CA PRO A 419 10.67 -25.42 4.88
C PRO A 419 11.61 -26.21 5.79
N LYS A 420 11.58 -27.54 5.68
CA LYS A 420 12.52 -28.41 6.40
C LYS A 420 13.94 -28.24 5.85
N PRO A 421 14.94 -27.98 6.70
CA PRO A 421 16.31 -27.82 6.25
C PRO A 421 16.82 -29.05 5.48
N ARG A 422 17.58 -28.81 4.41
CA ARG A 422 18.20 -29.86 3.58
C ARG A 422 17.24 -30.89 2.96
N SER A 423 15.96 -30.53 2.87
CA SER A 423 14.95 -31.33 2.15
C SER A 423 14.74 -30.78 0.74
N ASN A 424 13.77 -31.30 0.01
CA ASN A 424 13.29 -30.72 -1.25
C ASN A 424 12.23 -29.62 -1.04
N GLU A 425 12.18 -29.03 0.14
CA GLU A 425 11.31 -27.92 0.49
C GLU A 425 12.12 -26.61 0.51
N PHE A 426 11.53 -25.55 0.00
CA PHE A 426 12.19 -24.25 -0.20
C PHE A 426 11.24 -23.10 0.13
N VAL A 427 11.79 -22.00 0.60
CA VAL A 427 11.06 -20.72 0.59
C VAL A 427 10.94 -20.25 -0.85
N LEU A 428 9.74 -19.93 -1.31
CA LEU A 428 9.52 -19.32 -2.61
C LEU A 428 9.33 -17.82 -2.43
N ILE A 429 10.22 -17.04 -3.02
CA ILE A 429 10.14 -15.58 -3.08
C ILE A 429 9.89 -15.11 -4.51
N SER A 430 9.32 -13.93 -4.65
CA SER A 430 9.09 -13.32 -5.94
C SER A 430 9.63 -11.90 -6.03
N GLY A 431 9.97 -11.48 -7.24
CA GLY A 431 10.39 -10.12 -7.55
C GLY A 431 9.97 -9.72 -8.94
N LYS A 432 10.07 -8.43 -9.24
CA LYS A 432 9.81 -7.89 -10.57
C LYS A 432 11.05 -8.00 -11.44
N ASP A 433 10.87 -8.20 -12.72
CA ASP A 433 11.90 -7.95 -13.72
C ASP A 433 11.68 -6.60 -14.42
N SER A 434 12.65 -6.20 -15.25
CA SER A 434 12.58 -4.94 -15.99
C SER A 434 11.52 -4.93 -17.10
N SER A 435 11.02 -6.09 -17.49
CA SER A 435 10.05 -6.27 -18.58
C SER A 435 8.61 -6.36 -18.07
N SER A 436 8.39 -6.51 -16.76
CA SER A 436 7.06 -6.67 -16.19
C SER A 436 6.89 -5.87 -14.90
N CYS A 437 5.84 -5.06 -14.82
CA CYS A 437 5.50 -4.28 -13.65
C CYS A 437 4.00 -4.40 -13.34
N SER A 438 3.68 -4.97 -12.18
CA SER A 438 2.32 -4.99 -11.63
C SER A 438 1.24 -5.52 -12.61
N GLY A 439 1.62 -6.44 -13.51
CA GLY A 439 0.74 -7.01 -14.51
C GLY A 439 0.52 -6.16 -15.78
N VAL A 440 0.90 -4.89 -15.77
CA VAL A 440 0.69 -4.01 -16.92
C VAL A 440 1.64 -4.32 -18.07
N ALA A 441 2.89 -4.63 -17.77
CA ALA A 441 3.91 -4.86 -18.79
C ALA A 441 4.02 -6.31 -19.29
N MET A 442 3.32 -7.26 -18.66
CA MET A 442 3.41 -8.69 -19.01
C MET A 442 2.89 -9.01 -20.42
N TRP A 443 2.12 -8.12 -21.01
CA TRP A 443 1.55 -8.25 -22.37
C TRP A 443 2.41 -7.60 -23.44
N THR A 444 3.48 -6.92 -23.05
CA THR A 444 4.32 -6.16 -23.96
C THR A 444 5.35 -7.03 -24.65
N TRP A 445 5.87 -6.55 -25.76
CA TRP A 445 6.99 -7.16 -26.47
C TRP A 445 8.21 -7.46 -25.57
N PRO A 446 8.64 -6.56 -24.66
CA PRO A 446 9.75 -6.87 -23.78
C PRO A 446 9.54 -8.15 -22.97
N THR A 447 8.34 -8.38 -22.44
CA THR A 447 8.04 -9.58 -21.66
C THR A 447 8.18 -10.85 -22.50
N LYS A 448 7.79 -10.80 -23.77
CA LYS A 448 7.93 -11.95 -24.70
C LYS A 448 9.39 -12.35 -24.92
N PHE A 449 10.26 -11.37 -25.08
CA PHE A 449 11.67 -11.60 -25.46
C PHE A 449 12.65 -11.60 -24.29
N LEU A 450 12.35 -10.88 -23.22
CA LEU A 450 13.24 -10.65 -22.08
C LEU A 450 12.77 -11.31 -20.80
N GLY A 451 11.49 -11.72 -20.73
CA GLY A 451 10.91 -12.30 -19.52
C GLY A 451 11.52 -13.67 -19.20
N ASP A 452 12.11 -13.78 -18.01
CA ASP A 452 12.54 -15.07 -17.46
C ASP A 452 11.37 -15.67 -16.67
N ARG A 453 10.88 -16.83 -17.11
CA ARG A 453 9.73 -17.52 -16.51
C ARG A 453 10.10 -18.75 -15.72
N SER A 454 11.40 -19.05 -15.66
CA SER A 454 11.93 -20.11 -14.84
C SER A 454 11.93 -19.73 -13.35
N ILE A 455 11.98 -20.73 -12.50
CA ILE A 455 12.41 -20.50 -11.10
C ILE A 455 13.92 -20.58 -11.02
N TRP A 456 14.49 -19.69 -10.22
CA TRP A 456 15.92 -19.72 -9.94
C TRP A 456 16.21 -20.58 -8.73
N MET A 457 17.23 -21.42 -8.85
CA MET A 457 17.68 -22.34 -7.80
C MET A 457 19.20 -22.21 -7.62
N ASN A 458 19.65 -22.24 -6.37
CA ASN A 458 21.07 -22.24 -6.07
C ASN A 458 21.75 -23.54 -6.56
N PRO A 459 22.98 -23.48 -7.12
CA PRO A 459 23.70 -24.67 -7.59
C PRO A 459 23.83 -25.78 -6.53
N ALA A 460 24.13 -25.42 -5.27
CA ALA A 460 24.26 -26.40 -4.19
C ALA A 460 22.95 -27.16 -3.91
N ASP A 461 21.81 -26.48 -4.04
CA ASP A 461 20.50 -27.11 -3.89
C ASP A 461 20.17 -28.00 -5.09
N ALA A 462 20.46 -27.53 -6.30
CA ALA A 462 20.24 -28.30 -7.51
C ALA A 462 21.04 -29.61 -7.53
N GLU A 463 22.31 -29.54 -7.13
CA GLU A 463 23.17 -30.71 -6.97
C GLU A 463 22.61 -31.67 -5.90
N ARG A 464 22.22 -31.16 -4.74
CA ARG A 464 21.71 -31.93 -3.61
C ARG A 464 20.46 -32.73 -3.94
N ILE A 465 19.55 -32.18 -4.77
CA ILE A 465 18.29 -32.83 -5.14
C ILE A 465 18.29 -33.37 -6.58
N GLY A 466 19.42 -33.33 -7.27
CA GLY A 466 19.61 -33.96 -8.58
C GLY A 466 18.94 -33.25 -9.75
N ILE A 467 18.73 -31.93 -9.69
CA ILE A 467 18.09 -31.15 -10.74
C ILE A 467 19.10 -30.54 -11.69
N LYS A 468 18.80 -30.56 -12.99
CA LYS A 468 19.61 -29.98 -14.06
C LYS A 468 19.05 -28.63 -14.50
N ASN A 469 19.93 -27.79 -15.02
CA ASN A 469 19.51 -26.51 -15.59
C ASN A 469 18.57 -26.72 -16.79
N GLY A 470 17.45 -25.98 -16.82
CA GLY A 470 16.41 -26.12 -17.83
C GLY A 470 15.43 -27.30 -17.60
N GLN A 471 15.62 -28.09 -16.56
CA GLN A 471 14.73 -29.20 -16.24
C GLN A 471 13.36 -28.69 -15.78
N GLU A 472 12.28 -29.31 -16.25
CA GLU A 472 10.92 -29.08 -15.75
C GLU A 472 10.74 -29.77 -14.41
N VAL A 473 10.09 -29.06 -13.47
CA VAL A 473 9.74 -29.54 -12.14
C VAL A 473 8.31 -29.16 -11.76
N GLU A 474 7.72 -29.94 -10.87
CA GLU A 474 6.46 -29.60 -10.23
C GLU A 474 6.75 -28.97 -8.85
N LEU A 475 6.12 -27.84 -8.58
CA LEU A 475 6.08 -27.22 -7.26
C LEU A 475 4.74 -27.51 -6.59
N GLU A 476 4.78 -27.83 -5.30
CA GLU A 476 3.61 -28.01 -4.45
C GLU A 476 3.71 -27.11 -3.22
N GLY A 477 2.74 -26.20 -3.04
CA GLY A 477 2.69 -25.32 -1.85
C GLY A 477 2.47 -26.12 -0.58
N LEU A 478 3.32 -25.90 0.45
CA LEU A 478 3.22 -26.66 1.71
C LEU A 478 1.92 -26.34 2.46
N ASP A 479 1.48 -25.11 2.45
CA ASP A 479 0.30 -24.64 3.18
C ASP A 479 -1.00 -24.77 2.37
N THR A 480 -0.91 -24.75 1.03
CA THR A 480 -2.08 -24.69 0.15
C THR A 480 -2.33 -25.96 -0.64
N GLY A 481 -1.33 -26.82 -0.80
CA GLY A 481 -1.39 -27.98 -1.70
C GLY A 481 -1.52 -27.64 -3.18
N VAL A 482 -1.45 -26.36 -3.54
CA VAL A 482 -1.52 -25.91 -4.93
C VAL A 482 -0.28 -26.39 -5.67
N LYS A 483 -0.47 -26.85 -6.92
CA LYS A 483 0.59 -27.37 -7.77
C LYS A 483 0.78 -26.51 -9.00
N GLY A 484 2.04 -26.36 -9.43
CA GLY A 484 2.41 -25.67 -10.65
C GLY A 484 3.67 -26.26 -11.26
N ARG A 485 3.82 -26.19 -12.59
CA ARG A 485 5.00 -26.66 -13.31
C ARG A 485 5.76 -25.51 -13.93
N THR A 486 7.07 -25.61 -13.88
CA THR A 486 7.98 -24.60 -14.46
C THR A 486 9.36 -25.21 -14.69
N THR A 487 10.20 -24.50 -15.43
CA THR A 487 11.59 -24.88 -15.63
C THR A 487 12.49 -24.28 -14.56
N VAL A 488 13.64 -24.92 -14.30
CA VAL A 488 14.64 -24.45 -13.33
C VAL A 488 15.80 -23.78 -14.03
N LYS A 489 16.18 -22.60 -13.56
CA LYS A 489 17.43 -21.93 -13.91
C LYS A 489 18.39 -21.98 -12.74
N ILE A 490 19.50 -22.65 -12.91
CA ILE A 490 20.53 -22.76 -11.87
C ILE A 490 21.39 -21.49 -11.87
N THR A 491 21.45 -20.81 -10.71
CA THR A 491 22.18 -19.53 -10.58
C THR A 491 22.59 -19.23 -9.14
N ASN A 492 23.74 -18.59 -8.96
CA ASN A 492 24.21 -18.08 -7.67
C ASN A 492 23.50 -16.79 -7.20
N ARG A 493 22.51 -16.30 -7.94
CA ARG A 493 21.76 -15.08 -7.57
C ARG A 493 20.73 -15.31 -6.47
N VAL A 494 20.49 -16.55 -6.10
CA VAL A 494 19.65 -16.94 -4.96
C VAL A 494 20.48 -17.71 -3.94
N MET A 495 20.18 -17.52 -2.67
CA MET A 495 20.84 -18.23 -1.58
C MET A 495 20.31 -19.68 -1.48
N PRO A 496 21.10 -20.60 -0.91
CA PRO A 496 20.62 -21.97 -0.64
C PRO A 496 19.35 -21.97 0.22
N GLY A 497 18.43 -22.89 -0.08
CA GLY A 497 17.13 -23.01 0.59
C GLY A 497 16.04 -22.09 0.08
N VAL A 498 16.34 -21.24 -0.91
CA VAL A 498 15.41 -20.27 -1.49
C VAL A 498 15.24 -20.52 -2.98
N LEU A 499 14.01 -20.47 -3.45
CA LEU A 499 13.67 -20.35 -4.87
C LEU A 499 13.17 -18.94 -5.16
N PHE A 500 13.53 -18.42 -6.32
CA PHE A 500 13.03 -17.13 -6.79
C PHE A 500 12.21 -17.32 -8.07
N SER A 501 11.03 -16.70 -8.12
CA SER A 501 10.20 -16.59 -9.32
C SER A 501 10.06 -15.14 -9.70
N HIS A 502 10.19 -14.82 -10.98
CA HIS A 502 9.77 -13.51 -11.45
C HIS A 502 8.26 -13.35 -11.19
N GLY A 503 7.89 -12.33 -10.44
CA GLY A 503 6.50 -12.00 -10.19
C GLY A 503 5.77 -11.68 -11.49
N PHE A 504 4.51 -12.09 -11.57
CA PHE A 504 3.65 -11.94 -12.75
C PHE A 504 3.97 -12.87 -13.92
N SER A 505 4.82 -13.88 -13.74
CA SER A 505 4.90 -15.00 -14.67
C SER A 505 3.87 -16.07 -14.30
N GLY A 506 3.40 -16.82 -15.27
CA GLY A 506 2.41 -17.90 -15.07
C GLY A 506 1.00 -17.37 -14.81
N GLY A 507 0.19 -17.26 -15.83
CA GLY A 507 -1.23 -16.99 -15.71
C GLY A 507 -2.02 -18.20 -15.21
N VAL A 508 -3.19 -17.97 -14.61
CA VAL A 508 -4.20 -19.03 -14.45
C VAL A 508 -4.61 -19.47 -15.84
N ARG A 509 -4.56 -20.77 -16.11
CA ARG A 509 -5.06 -21.29 -17.40
C ARG A 509 -6.56 -21.07 -17.47
N THR A 510 -6.97 -20.13 -18.26
CA THR A 510 -8.36 -19.82 -18.49
C THR A 510 -8.92 -20.69 -19.62
N LYS A 511 -10.20 -21.01 -19.56
CA LYS A 511 -10.87 -21.76 -20.60
C LYS A 511 -11.14 -20.90 -21.84
N GLN A 512 -11.24 -19.61 -21.67
CA GLN A 512 -11.52 -18.65 -22.72
C GLN A 512 -10.22 -17.96 -23.13
N ASN A 513 -9.88 -18.08 -24.40
CA ASN A 513 -8.70 -17.44 -24.95
C ASN A 513 -9.07 -16.06 -25.50
N LEU A 514 -9.30 -15.08 -24.60
CA LEU A 514 -9.68 -13.71 -24.99
C LEU A 514 -8.50 -12.92 -25.60
N GLY A 515 -7.60 -13.57 -26.33
CA GLY A 515 -6.45 -12.94 -26.97
C GLY A 515 -5.23 -12.80 -26.05
N ALA A 516 -5.26 -13.40 -24.87
CA ALA A 516 -4.07 -13.49 -24.03
C ALA A 516 -3.00 -14.31 -24.75
N TYR A 517 -1.82 -13.75 -24.86
CA TYR A 517 -0.71 -14.40 -25.54
C TYR A 517 -0.23 -15.63 -24.76
N GLU A 518 0.07 -16.72 -25.46
CA GLU A 518 0.46 -18.01 -24.83
C GLU A 518 1.65 -17.89 -23.88
N TRP A 519 2.64 -17.04 -24.19
CA TRP A 519 3.81 -16.85 -23.34
C TRP A 519 3.52 -16.25 -21.96
N VAL A 520 2.36 -15.65 -21.74
CA VAL A 520 1.93 -15.16 -20.42
C VAL A 520 1.57 -16.31 -19.50
N ARG A 521 1.23 -17.47 -20.08
CA ARG A 521 0.82 -18.68 -19.35
C ARG A 521 2.00 -19.55 -18.92
N GLU A 522 3.21 -19.25 -19.39
CA GLU A 522 4.41 -19.99 -19.01
C GLU A 522 4.89 -19.58 -17.62
N GLY A 523 5.52 -20.50 -16.91
CA GLY A 523 6.03 -20.30 -15.57
C GLY A 523 4.98 -20.48 -14.48
N ILE A 524 5.27 -19.93 -13.32
CA ILE A 524 4.40 -19.97 -12.15
C ILE A 524 4.15 -18.57 -11.60
N ASN A 525 2.99 -18.38 -11.02
CA ASN A 525 2.71 -17.22 -10.18
C ASN A 525 2.87 -17.63 -8.70
N SER A 526 3.83 -17.04 -8.01
CA SER A 526 4.12 -17.34 -6.60
C SER A 526 2.92 -17.14 -5.67
N HIS A 527 2.02 -16.22 -6.01
CA HIS A 527 0.82 -15.95 -5.21
C HIS A 527 -0.17 -17.12 -5.17
N TRP A 528 -0.10 -18.07 -6.09
CA TRP A 528 -0.93 -19.29 -6.01
C TRP A 528 -0.61 -20.13 -4.77
N PHE A 529 0.64 -20.10 -4.33
CA PHE A 529 1.14 -20.92 -3.23
C PHE A 529 0.95 -20.26 -1.87
N CYS A 530 0.64 -18.97 -1.82
CA CYS A 530 0.40 -18.23 -0.59
C CYS A 530 -0.98 -18.52 0.00
N THR A 531 -1.09 -18.55 1.33
CA THR A 531 -2.35 -18.84 2.04
C THR A 531 -3.40 -17.74 1.90
N GLY A 532 -2.99 -16.50 1.62
CA GLY A 532 -3.86 -15.34 1.62
C GLY A 532 -4.11 -14.78 3.02
N TYR A 533 -3.26 -15.11 4.00
CA TYR A 533 -3.31 -14.47 5.32
C TYR A 533 -3.16 -12.96 5.16
N ARG A 534 -3.94 -12.25 5.95
CA ARG A 534 -3.85 -10.79 6.06
C ARG A 534 -3.75 -10.36 7.50
N GLU A 535 -2.88 -9.42 7.72
CA GLU A 535 -2.73 -8.77 9.01
C GLU A 535 -4.05 -8.06 9.38
N PRO A 536 -4.56 -8.24 10.61
CA PRO A 536 -5.94 -7.85 10.94
C PRO A 536 -6.18 -6.34 11.08
N VAL A 537 -5.15 -5.53 11.20
CA VAL A 537 -5.29 -4.07 11.39
C VAL A 537 -5.14 -3.31 10.08
N VAL A 538 -4.05 -3.55 9.34
CA VAL A 538 -3.75 -2.84 8.08
C VAL A 538 -4.12 -3.66 6.85
N GLY A 539 -4.40 -4.95 7.00
CA GLY A 539 -4.78 -5.83 5.89
C GLY A 539 -3.60 -6.22 4.99
N SER A 540 -2.36 -6.11 5.46
CA SER A 540 -1.17 -6.54 4.72
C SER A 540 -1.28 -8.01 4.32
N LEU A 541 -1.04 -8.28 3.04
CA LEU A 541 -1.10 -9.63 2.49
C LEU A 541 0.22 -10.36 2.73
N SER A 542 0.17 -11.55 3.34
CA SER A 542 1.34 -12.42 3.40
C SER A 542 1.62 -13.04 2.03
N ASN A 543 2.71 -12.65 1.42
CA ASN A 543 3.24 -13.21 0.18
C ASN A 543 4.32 -14.28 0.44
N ASN A 544 4.54 -14.63 1.69
CA ASN A 544 5.46 -15.70 2.05
C ASN A 544 4.81 -17.05 1.78
N CYS A 545 5.52 -17.94 1.10
CA CYS A 545 5.10 -19.31 0.92
C CYS A 545 6.31 -20.25 0.87
N SER A 546 6.10 -21.49 1.22
CA SER A 546 7.05 -22.57 1.03
C SER A 546 6.49 -23.59 0.05
N VAL A 547 7.36 -24.14 -0.77
CA VAL A 547 7.00 -25.12 -1.78
C VAL A 547 7.90 -26.35 -1.67
N ARG A 548 7.35 -27.50 -2.04
CA ARG A 548 8.10 -28.74 -2.25
C ARG A 548 8.35 -28.90 -3.77
N VAL A 549 9.60 -29.18 -4.11
CA VAL A 549 10.01 -29.48 -5.49
C VAL A 549 9.89 -30.98 -5.72
N ARG A 550 9.23 -31.36 -6.81
CA ARG A 550 9.13 -32.74 -7.30
C ARG A 550 9.67 -32.81 -8.73
N VAL A 551 10.44 -33.84 -9.02
CA VAL A 551 11.03 -34.12 -10.34
C VAL A 551 10.07 -34.94 -11.17
#